data_cc169613ee98079a46189518c40c08eb
#
_entry.id   cc169613ee98079a46189518c40c08eb
#
_cell.length_a   1.000
_cell.length_b   1.000
_cell.length_c   1.000
_cell.angle_alpha   90.00
_cell.angle_beta   90.00
_cell.angle_gamma   90.00
#
_symmetry.space_group_name_H-M   'P 1'
#
loop_
_entity.id
_entity.type
_entity.pdbx_description
1 polymer ?
#
loop_
_entity_poly.entity_id
_entity_poly.type
_entity_poly.pdbx_seq_one_letter_code
_entity_poly.pdbx_strand_id
1 'polypeptide(L)'
;SSAVRLAKTSLYLLFIFSNLIILLSIMHKKISLAFSLIIILGCGGGGGGSNVNNAPAVSVAPTPTAPTSNLSFDELKEQFEGYYEYSDQWGLSAINASSAYARGATGKNITIGITDSGLDNSHIEIDTSRLSNNSALSYSNYTPNTRQKRHGTMVASVAAGELEKTNNTPMHGVAFDADILFVAIQLAEPDPDYDPVDLGDDDGSGNVTNAPDFTGIDNFFKQLFEIYNDYNVDIVNNSYGYSGNIIDYTEAQVRYAFPKTIEEMAQIGVPDSEKTIYVWAAGNAGGYADQGVNYSHPELLPGMAHLIPEIQGHSIAVVSIDEGGEISDFSSRCGVAQDYCIAAPGGRVTAAYPTSSTDTGIYESNIASDDYNDCVVSNSCFAVTNGTSFAAPFVSGGLAIIAEHFEGQLGSVEIVNRMFATANKNGVYQDKTIYGQGLLDLDAATAPVGTVSALMSQSLSGPVTPAIFTSIQLTSPSFGDAITNGLSNQSVIFFDELDAPFRRP
;
A
#
# COMPACT_ATOMS: atom_id res chain seq x y z
N SER A 1 -29.76 -35.02 -28.80
CA SER A 1 -30.49 -34.21 -27.81
C SER A 1 -30.39 -34.72 -26.37
N SER A 2 -30.23 -36.03 -26.13
CA SER A 2 -30.03 -36.56 -24.76
C SER A 2 -28.59 -36.39 -24.22
N ALA A 3 -27.58 -36.45 -25.05
CA ALA A 3 -26.19 -36.30 -24.67
C ALA A 3 -25.85 -34.88 -24.15
N VAL A 4 -26.50 -33.86 -24.72
CA VAL A 4 -26.30 -32.47 -24.31
C VAL A 4 -26.96 -32.17 -22.95
N ARG A 5 -28.06 -32.86 -22.61
CA ARG A 5 -28.69 -32.76 -21.28
C ARG A 5 -27.85 -33.45 -20.20
N LEU A 6 -27.25 -34.62 -20.48
CA LEU A 6 -26.35 -35.28 -19.51
C LEU A 6 -25.08 -34.45 -19.22
N ALA A 7 -24.47 -33.83 -20.23
CA ALA A 7 -23.29 -33.00 -20.04
C ALA A 7 -23.57 -31.76 -19.19
N LYS A 8 -24.75 -31.11 -19.39
CA LYS A 8 -25.14 -29.97 -18.56
C LYS A 8 -25.43 -30.36 -17.11
N THR A 9 -26.02 -31.51 -16.88
CA THR A 9 -26.33 -32.00 -15.52
C THR A 9 -25.05 -32.39 -14.78
N SER A 10 -24.06 -32.98 -15.46
CA SER A 10 -22.74 -33.32 -14.87
C SER A 10 -21.92 -32.09 -14.55
N LEU A 11 -21.98 -31.03 -15.37
CA LEU A 11 -21.31 -29.75 -15.10
C LEU A 11 -21.91 -29.02 -13.89
N TYR A 12 -23.26 -29.09 -13.77
CA TYR A 12 -23.97 -28.50 -12.63
C TYR A 12 -23.66 -29.20 -11.29
N LEU A 13 -23.53 -30.53 -11.32
CA LEU A 13 -23.17 -31.33 -10.16
C LEU A 13 -21.70 -31.10 -9.74
N LEU A 14 -20.77 -30.94 -10.69
CA LEU A 14 -19.38 -30.57 -10.40
C LEU A 14 -19.27 -29.18 -9.75
N PHE A 15 -20.09 -28.21 -10.22
CA PHE A 15 -20.11 -26.87 -9.66
C PHE A 15 -20.66 -26.83 -8.22
N ILE A 16 -21.71 -27.63 -7.94
CA ILE A 16 -22.27 -27.76 -6.59
C ILE A 16 -21.30 -28.47 -5.64
N PHE A 17 -20.59 -29.51 -6.10
CA PHE A 17 -19.59 -30.21 -5.28
C PHE A 17 -18.36 -29.35 -4.99
N SER A 18 -17.91 -28.54 -5.93
CA SER A 18 -16.77 -27.62 -5.73
C SER A 18 -17.12 -26.55 -4.68
N ASN A 19 -18.29 -25.93 -4.78
CA ASN A 19 -18.75 -24.94 -3.80
C ASN A 19 -19.02 -25.54 -2.40
N LEU A 20 -19.47 -26.81 -2.33
CA LEU A 20 -19.67 -27.49 -1.05
C LEU A 20 -18.36 -27.82 -0.34
N ILE A 21 -17.29 -28.14 -1.08
CA ILE A 21 -15.96 -28.39 -0.53
C ILE A 21 -15.34 -27.08 0.00
N ILE A 22 -15.52 -25.97 -0.70
CA ILE A 22 -15.08 -24.66 -0.26
C ILE A 22 -15.82 -24.24 1.02
N LEU A 23 -17.15 -24.39 1.06
CA LEU A 23 -17.95 -24.09 2.26
C LEU A 23 -17.55 -24.95 3.46
N LEU A 24 -17.28 -26.25 3.25
CA LEU A 24 -16.81 -27.16 4.31
C LEU A 24 -15.40 -26.80 4.81
N SER A 25 -14.51 -26.31 3.95
CA SER A 25 -13.18 -25.82 4.31
C SER A 25 -13.26 -24.56 5.18
N ILE A 26 -14.13 -23.62 4.81
CA ILE A 26 -14.37 -22.38 5.56
C ILE A 26 -15.00 -22.67 6.93
N MET A 27 -15.98 -23.59 7.00
CA MET A 27 -16.55 -24.02 8.26
C MET A 27 -15.54 -24.74 9.17
N HIS A 28 -14.61 -25.53 8.61
CA HIS A 28 -13.56 -26.20 9.41
C HIS A 28 -12.58 -25.21 10.02
N LYS A 29 -12.18 -24.14 9.29
CA LYS A 29 -11.31 -23.08 9.82
C LYS A 29 -12.01 -22.25 10.92
N LYS A 30 -13.29 -21.91 10.77
CA LYS A 30 -14.06 -21.19 11.81
C LYS A 30 -14.28 -22.03 13.08
N ILE A 31 -14.38 -23.35 12.98
CA ILE A 31 -14.50 -24.27 14.12
C ILE A 31 -13.14 -24.44 14.82
N SER A 32 -12.00 -24.44 14.11
CA SER A 32 -10.66 -24.49 14.73
C SER A 32 -10.35 -23.23 15.56
N LEU A 33 -10.75 -22.04 15.10
CA LEU A 33 -10.57 -20.80 15.86
C LEU A 33 -11.41 -20.79 17.15
N ALA A 34 -12.64 -21.32 17.10
CA ALA A 34 -13.51 -21.39 18.28
C ALA A 34 -13.04 -22.40 19.35
N PHE A 35 -12.26 -23.43 18.99
CA PHE A 35 -11.74 -24.41 19.94
C PHE A 35 -10.42 -23.99 20.62
N SER A 36 -9.67 -23.05 20.07
CA SER A 36 -8.44 -22.53 20.70
C SER A 36 -8.72 -21.55 21.85
N LEU A 37 -9.95 -21.06 22.02
CA LEU A 37 -10.32 -20.09 23.06
C LEU A 37 -10.91 -20.73 24.35
N ILE A 38 -10.96 -22.07 24.48
CA ILE A 38 -11.64 -22.75 25.60
C ILE A 38 -10.68 -23.53 26.55
N ILE A 39 -9.36 -23.37 26.44
CA ILE A 39 -8.42 -24.11 27.31
C ILE A 39 -7.58 -23.18 28.24
N ILE A 40 -8.13 -22.06 28.68
CA ILE A 40 -7.52 -21.32 29.82
C ILE A 40 -8.62 -20.88 30.80
N LEU A 41 -9.26 -21.86 31.45
CA LEU A 41 -10.01 -21.61 32.66
C LEU A 41 -10.02 -22.92 33.49
N GLY A 42 -9.10 -22.98 34.46
CA GLY A 42 -9.16 -24.03 35.46
C GLY A 42 -8.01 -24.08 36.43
N CYS A 43 -8.34 -23.72 37.65
CA CYS A 43 -7.70 -23.92 38.97
C CYS A 43 -6.86 -22.73 39.46
N GLY A 44 -7.14 -22.17 40.61
CA GLY A 44 -8.03 -22.40 41.73
C GLY A 44 -7.50 -21.70 42.96
N GLY A 45 -8.41 -21.11 43.75
CA GLY A 45 -8.25 -21.09 45.19
C GLY A 45 -7.66 -19.87 45.90
N GLY A 46 -8.52 -18.99 46.40
CA GLY A 46 -8.45 -18.59 47.82
C GLY A 46 -7.87 -17.22 48.21
N GLY A 47 -8.75 -16.28 48.59
CA GLY A 47 -8.50 -15.40 49.72
C GLY A 47 -8.42 -13.90 49.48
N GLY A 48 -9.50 -13.15 49.77
CA GLY A 48 -9.43 -11.85 50.47
C GLY A 48 -9.18 -10.57 49.67
N GLY A 49 -10.24 -9.91 49.32
CA GLY A 49 -10.58 -8.49 49.31
C GLY A 49 -9.60 -7.42 48.96
N SER A 50 -9.89 -6.74 47.87
CA SER A 50 -10.17 -5.29 47.80
C SER A 50 -10.33 -4.87 46.33
N ASN A 51 -11.37 -4.10 46.04
CA ASN A 51 -11.67 -3.54 44.72
C ASN A 51 -10.53 -2.64 44.23
N VAL A 52 -9.86 -3.05 43.20
CA VAL A 52 -9.02 -2.18 42.37
C VAL A 52 -9.64 -2.15 40.97
N ASN A 53 -10.09 -0.97 40.54
CA ASN A 53 -10.49 -0.74 39.17
C ASN A 53 -9.30 -1.07 38.25
N ASN A 54 -9.40 -2.18 37.52
CA ASN A 54 -8.43 -2.49 36.45
C ASN A 54 -8.70 -1.55 35.26
N ALA A 55 -7.81 -0.59 35.10
CA ALA A 55 -7.59 -0.02 33.79
C ALA A 55 -7.11 -1.14 32.85
N PRO A 56 -7.52 -1.17 31.58
CA PRO A 56 -7.05 -2.17 30.64
C PRO A 56 -5.53 -2.16 30.59
N ALA A 57 -4.92 -3.32 30.72
CA ALA A 57 -3.48 -3.48 30.54
C ALA A 57 -3.13 -3.06 29.10
N VAL A 58 -2.33 -2.02 28.95
CA VAL A 58 -1.74 -1.67 27.67
C VAL A 58 -0.87 -2.87 27.27
N SER A 59 -1.30 -3.58 26.23
CA SER A 59 -0.50 -4.63 25.61
C SER A 59 0.75 -3.95 25.05
N VAL A 60 1.90 -4.16 25.67
CA VAL A 60 3.19 -3.69 25.14
C VAL A 60 3.52 -4.62 23.99
N ALA A 61 3.34 -4.15 22.76
CA ALA A 61 3.78 -4.86 21.58
C ALA A 61 5.27 -5.24 21.67
N PRO A 62 5.69 -6.36 21.06
CA PRO A 62 7.09 -6.76 21.07
C PRO A 62 7.93 -5.66 20.42
N THR A 63 9.02 -5.34 21.07
CA THR A 63 10.01 -4.36 20.62
C THR A 63 10.52 -4.71 19.24
N PRO A 64 10.52 -3.81 18.26
CA PRO A 64 11.33 -3.98 17.07
C PRO A 64 12.76 -4.23 17.54
N THR A 65 13.36 -5.34 17.17
CA THR A 65 14.76 -5.64 17.47
C THR A 65 15.59 -4.63 16.73
N ALA A 66 16.29 -3.77 17.43
CA ALA A 66 17.25 -2.86 16.81
C ALA A 66 18.19 -3.68 15.91
N PRO A 67 18.58 -3.17 14.74
CA PRO A 67 19.50 -3.86 13.86
C PRO A 67 20.77 -4.21 14.64
N THR A 68 21.24 -5.45 14.51
CA THR A 68 22.43 -5.98 15.16
C THR A 68 23.74 -5.39 14.58
N SER A 69 23.66 -4.32 13.80
CA SER A 69 24.83 -3.63 13.26
C SER A 69 25.38 -2.64 14.29
N ASN A 70 26.71 -2.60 14.46
CA ASN A 70 27.38 -1.58 15.26
C ASN A 70 27.50 -0.21 14.53
N LEU A 71 26.83 -0.07 13.37
CA LEU A 71 26.88 1.13 12.54
C LEU A 71 25.91 2.19 13.09
N SER A 72 26.30 3.44 13.00
CA SER A 72 25.44 4.59 13.28
C SER A 72 24.34 4.73 12.21
N PHE A 73 23.35 5.57 12.49
CA PHE A 73 22.30 5.89 11.52
C PHE A 73 22.88 6.41 10.18
N ASP A 74 23.85 7.33 10.25
CA ASP A 74 24.46 7.90 9.05
C ASP A 74 25.24 6.85 8.24
N GLU A 75 26.01 5.98 8.92
CA GLU A 75 26.74 4.88 8.27
C GLU A 75 25.80 3.86 7.62
N LEU A 76 24.67 3.52 8.26
CA LEU A 76 23.65 2.65 7.67
C LEU A 76 22.99 3.29 6.44
N LYS A 77 22.65 4.58 6.55
CA LYS A 77 22.08 5.34 5.44
C LYS A 77 23.03 5.38 4.24
N GLU A 78 24.30 5.73 4.46
CA GLU A 78 25.34 5.72 3.42
C GLU A 78 25.54 4.31 2.81
N GLN A 79 25.40 3.27 3.63
CA GLN A 79 25.49 1.88 3.13
C GLN A 79 24.38 1.57 2.14
N PHE A 80 23.11 1.94 2.41
CA PHE A 80 22.01 1.74 1.48
C PHE A 80 22.16 2.58 0.22
N GLU A 81 22.56 3.85 0.35
CA GLU A 81 22.82 4.76 -0.77
C GLU A 81 23.98 4.29 -1.66
N GLY A 82 24.89 3.50 -1.10
CA GLY A 82 26.01 2.89 -1.81
C GLY A 82 25.67 1.66 -2.64
N TYR A 83 24.47 1.07 -2.49
CA TYR A 83 24.05 -0.03 -3.36
C TYR A 83 23.69 0.48 -4.75
N TYR A 84 24.09 -0.25 -5.79
CA TYR A 84 23.78 0.10 -7.18
C TYR A 84 22.27 0.15 -7.42
N GLU A 85 21.52 -0.80 -6.89
CA GLU A 85 20.06 -0.89 -6.94
C GLU A 85 19.37 0.38 -6.39
N TYR A 86 19.91 0.97 -5.33
CA TYR A 86 19.39 2.21 -4.76
C TYR A 86 19.74 3.42 -5.63
N SER A 87 20.99 3.50 -6.10
CA SER A 87 21.46 4.66 -6.85
C SER A 87 20.91 4.75 -8.27
N ASP A 88 20.62 3.60 -8.90
CA ASP A 88 20.06 3.53 -10.26
C ASP A 88 18.53 3.75 -10.25
N GLN A 89 17.84 3.36 -9.17
CA GLN A 89 16.43 3.66 -8.95
C GLN A 89 16.27 5.05 -8.31
N TRP A 90 16.27 6.10 -9.12
CA TRP A 90 16.23 7.50 -8.65
C TRP A 90 15.08 7.79 -7.69
N GLY A 91 13.94 7.11 -7.86
CA GLY A 91 12.73 7.29 -7.06
C GLY A 91 12.93 6.98 -5.57
N LEU A 92 13.83 6.04 -5.22
CA LEU A 92 14.16 5.73 -3.82
C LEU A 92 14.82 6.92 -3.11
N SER A 93 15.72 7.60 -3.82
CA SER A 93 16.37 8.82 -3.32
C SER A 93 15.36 9.98 -3.20
N ALA A 94 14.47 10.13 -4.17
CA ALA A 94 13.46 11.20 -4.17
C ALA A 94 12.51 11.14 -2.97
N ILE A 95 12.20 9.92 -2.47
CA ILE A 95 11.35 9.72 -1.29
C ILE A 95 12.14 9.50 0.02
N ASN A 96 13.46 9.71 0.03
CA ASN A 96 14.33 9.54 1.19
C ASN A 96 14.27 8.13 1.82
N ALA A 97 14.14 7.06 1.01
CA ALA A 97 13.94 5.70 1.48
C ALA A 97 15.10 5.17 2.36
N SER A 98 16.37 5.54 2.06
CA SER A 98 17.56 5.15 2.82
C SER A 98 17.49 5.50 4.31
N SER A 99 16.83 6.61 4.64
CA SER A 99 16.64 7.04 6.02
C SER A 99 15.71 6.10 6.80
N ALA A 100 14.65 5.62 6.19
CA ALA A 100 13.76 4.63 6.80
C ALA A 100 14.47 3.28 6.96
N TYR A 101 15.23 2.84 5.96
CA TYR A 101 16.05 1.62 6.03
C TYR A 101 17.10 1.69 7.14
N ALA A 102 17.75 2.84 7.30
CA ALA A 102 18.71 3.05 8.39
C ALA A 102 18.06 3.00 9.80
N ARG A 103 16.74 3.27 9.88
CA ARG A 103 15.93 3.07 11.09
C ARG A 103 15.44 1.64 11.26
N GLY A 104 15.73 0.74 10.30
CA GLY A 104 15.37 -0.67 10.33
C GLY A 104 13.98 -1.00 9.74
N ALA A 105 13.35 -0.05 9.05
CA ALA A 105 12.05 -0.26 8.40
C ALA A 105 12.24 -0.59 6.92
N THR A 106 11.81 -1.78 6.50
CA THR A 106 12.01 -2.38 5.17
C THR A 106 10.72 -2.95 4.57
N GLY A 107 9.60 -2.83 5.29
CA GLY A 107 8.29 -3.38 4.95
C GLY A 107 8.02 -4.76 5.55
N LYS A 108 8.91 -5.26 6.40
CA LYS A 108 8.85 -6.61 6.94
C LYS A 108 7.58 -6.85 7.77
N ASN A 109 6.97 -8.04 7.61
CA ASN A 109 5.71 -8.47 8.21
C ASN A 109 4.47 -7.69 7.73
N ILE A 110 4.60 -6.81 6.74
CA ILE A 110 3.47 -6.12 6.12
C ILE A 110 3.16 -6.80 4.79
N THR A 111 1.88 -6.99 4.50
CA THR A 111 1.43 -7.59 3.24
C THR A 111 0.91 -6.52 2.29
N ILE A 112 1.52 -6.44 1.10
CA ILE A 112 1.02 -5.61 0.00
C ILE A 112 0.20 -6.49 -0.93
N GLY A 113 -1.09 -6.23 -1.04
CA GLY A 113 -1.96 -6.77 -2.07
C GLY A 113 -1.69 -6.06 -3.39
N ILE A 114 -1.56 -6.80 -4.47
CA ILE A 114 -1.36 -6.22 -5.80
C ILE A 114 -2.37 -6.82 -6.76
N THR A 115 -3.22 -5.97 -7.30
CA THR A 115 -4.14 -6.32 -8.40
C THR A 115 -3.57 -5.80 -9.71
N ASP A 116 -3.28 -6.70 -10.65
CA ASP A 116 -2.69 -6.29 -11.93
C ASP A 116 -2.83 -7.37 -13.01
N SER A 117 -2.32 -7.12 -14.21
CA SER A 117 -2.44 -7.96 -15.39
C SER A 117 -1.77 -9.34 -15.29
N GLY A 118 -0.89 -9.55 -14.32
CA GLY A 118 -0.20 -10.82 -14.09
C GLY A 118 1.18 -10.64 -13.48
N LEU A 119 1.72 -11.71 -12.89
CA LEU A 119 3.03 -11.74 -12.25
C LEU A 119 3.89 -12.83 -12.85
N ASP A 120 5.12 -12.51 -13.19
CA ASP A 120 6.17 -13.50 -13.43
C ASP A 120 6.93 -13.78 -12.14
N ASN A 121 6.47 -14.76 -11.39
CA ASN A 121 7.09 -15.17 -10.15
C ASN A 121 8.43 -15.95 -10.33
N SER A 122 8.94 -16.03 -11.55
CA SER A 122 10.28 -16.54 -11.86
C SER A 122 11.31 -15.44 -12.07
N HIS A 123 10.87 -14.16 -12.12
CA HIS A 123 11.77 -13.01 -12.22
C HIS A 123 12.59 -12.87 -10.92
N ILE A 124 13.87 -12.50 -11.05
CA ILE A 124 14.81 -12.41 -9.91
C ILE A 124 14.34 -11.43 -8.82
N GLU A 125 13.62 -10.37 -9.20
CA GLU A 125 13.06 -9.38 -8.26
C GLU A 125 11.88 -9.90 -7.43
N ILE A 126 11.35 -11.08 -7.75
CA ILE A 126 10.18 -11.63 -7.06
C ILE A 126 10.59 -12.79 -6.17
N ASP A 127 10.83 -12.51 -4.90
CA ASP A 127 11.07 -13.56 -3.91
C ASP A 127 9.80 -14.37 -3.66
N THR A 128 9.80 -15.61 -4.14
CA THR A 128 8.65 -16.50 -3.98
C THR A 128 8.40 -16.93 -2.53
N SER A 129 9.35 -16.74 -1.63
CA SER A 129 9.17 -17.02 -0.19
C SER A 129 8.29 -15.95 0.48
N ARG A 130 8.25 -14.74 -0.08
CA ARG A 130 7.41 -13.62 0.34
C ARG A 130 6.09 -13.52 -0.47
N LEU A 131 5.94 -14.37 -1.49
CA LEU A 131 4.68 -14.44 -2.23
C LEU A 131 3.68 -15.31 -1.47
N SER A 132 2.56 -14.70 -1.06
CA SER A 132 1.50 -15.41 -0.32
C SER A 132 0.98 -16.62 -1.10
N ASN A 133 0.78 -17.73 -0.41
CA ASN A 133 0.13 -18.92 -0.97
C ASN A 133 -1.34 -18.67 -1.38
N ASN A 134 -1.92 -17.55 -0.96
CA ASN A 134 -3.27 -17.13 -1.33
C ASN A 134 -3.28 -16.29 -2.62
N SER A 135 -2.11 -16.02 -3.21
CA SER A 135 -2.01 -15.30 -4.47
C SER A 135 -2.69 -16.06 -5.60
N ALA A 136 -3.49 -15.36 -6.39
CA ALA A 136 -4.19 -15.89 -7.54
C ALA A 136 -3.50 -15.41 -8.84
N LEU A 137 -2.48 -16.13 -9.30
CA LEU A 137 -1.75 -15.83 -10.55
C LEU A 137 -2.59 -16.14 -11.81
N SER A 138 -3.75 -16.70 -11.61
CA SER A 138 -4.84 -16.88 -12.59
C SER A 138 -6.14 -16.70 -11.85
N TYR A 139 -6.99 -15.77 -12.30
CA TYR A 139 -8.23 -15.43 -11.62
C TYR A 139 -9.39 -15.30 -12.60
N SER A 140 -10.58 -15.78 -12.23
CA SER A 140 -11.81 -15.64 -13.03
C SER A 140 -11.68 -16.11 -14.50
N ASN A 141 -11.03 -17.27 -14.74
CA ASN A 141 -10.71 -17.84 -16.06
C ASN A 141 -9.68 -17.05 -16.89
N TYR A 142 -9.00 -16.09 -16.30
CA TYR A 142 -7.88 -15.40 -16.91
C TYR A 142 -6.55 -16.03 -16.48
N THR A 143 -5.71 -16.40 -17.46
CA THR A 143 -4.35 -16.91 -17.25
C THR A 143 -3.40 -16.09 -18.11
N PRO A 144 -2.62 -15.18 -17.50
CA PRO A 144 -1.78 -14.25 -18.25
C PRO A 144 -0.62 -14.97 -18.97
N ASN A 145 -0.37 -14.57 -20.22
CA ASN A 145 0.85 -14.91 -20.96
C ASN A 145 2.02 -13.99 -20.53
N THR A 146 3.23 -14.22 -21.05
CA THR A 146 4.42 -13.43 -20.68
C THR A 146 4.24 -11.94 -20.89
N ARG A 147 3.66 -11.49 -22.00
CA ARG A 147 3.40 -10.08 -22.27
C ARG A 147 2.45 -9.47 -21.23
N GLN A 148 1.38 -10.17 -20.92
CA GLN A 148 0.39 -9.72 -19.94
C GLN A 148 0.94 -9.69 -18.51
N LYS A 149 1.97 -10.48 -18.19
CA LYS A 149 2.64 -10.45 -16.89
C LYS A 149 3.56 -9.24 -16.69
N ARG A 150 3.93 -8.51 -17.75
CA ARG A 150 4.94 -7.44 -17.68
C ARG A 150 4.53 -6.34 -16.73
N HIS A 151 3.35 -5.73 -16.95
CA HIS A 151 2.91 -4.59 -16.15
C HIS A 151 2.81 -4.95 -14.66
N GLY A 152 2.17 -6.04 -14.30
CA GLY A 152 2.05 -6.45 -12.90
C GLY A 152 3.38 -6.86 -12.26
N THR A 153 4.32 -7.43 -13.03
CA THR A 153 5.67 -7.70 -12.52
C THR A 153 6.46 -6.42 -12.27
N MET A 154 6.38 -5.44 -13.17
CA MET A 154 6.96 -4.11 -12.99
C MET A 154 6.39 -3.44 -11.73
N VAL A 155 5.07 -3.41 -11.58
CA VAL A 155 4.39 -2.84 -10.41
C VAL A 155 4.82 -3.53 -9.11
N ALA A 156 4.82 -4.86 -9.08
CA ALA A 156 5.24 -5.65 -7.91
C ALA A 156 6.70 -5.41 -7.52
N SER A 157 7.60 -5.30 -8.52
CA SER A 157 9.01 -5.03 -8.27
C SER A 157 9.24 -3.64 -7.68
N VAL A 158 8.54 -2.61 -8.16
CA VAL A 158 8.63 -1.26 -7.58
C VAL A 158 8.13 -1.22 -6.14
N ALA A 159 7.05 -1.95 -5.82
CA ALA A 159 6.53 -2.01 -4.45
C ALA A 159 7.45 -2.77 -3.50
N ALA A 160 7.89 -3.99 -3.89
CA ALA A 160 8.50 -4.96 -2.99
C ALA A 160 9.57 -5.87 -3.66
N GLY A 161 10.23 -5.39 -4.74
CA GLY A 161 11.33 -6.11 -5.38
C GLY A 161 12.48 -6.39 -4.42
N GLU A 162 13.19 -7.48 -4.65
CA GLU A 162 14.25 -8.01 -3.79
C GLU A 162 15.46 -7.05 -3.72
N LEU A 163 16.07 -6.92 -2.56
CA LEU A 163 17.36 -6.24 -2.39
C LEU A 163 18.50 -7.25 -2.44
N GLU A 164 19.12 -7.42 -3.60
CA GLU A 164 20.16 -8.42 -3.85
C GLU A 164 21.54 -8.02 -3.31
N LYS A 165 21.79 -6.74 -3.08
CA LYS A 165 23.10 -6.18 -2.66
C LYS A 165 24.23 -6.53 -3.63
N THR A 166 23.88 -6.65 -4.91
CA THR A 166 24.81 -6.92 -6.01
C THR A 166 24.91 -5.70 -6.92
N ASN A 167 25.90 -5.66 -7.80
CA ASN A 167 26.00 -4.62 -8.82
C ASN A 167 25.39 -5.09 -10.16
N ASN A 168 24.53 -6.09 -10.14
CA ASN A 168 23.99 -6.70 -11.34
C ASN A 168 22.52 -6.30 -11.59
N THR A 169 21.76 -6.03 -10.53
CA THR A 169 20.37 -5.58 -10.59
C THR A 169 20.32 -4.07 -10.47
N PRO A 170 19.55 -3.35 -11.33
CA PRO A 170 19.52 -1.89 -11.34
C PRO A 170 18.46 -1.29 -10.42
N MET A 171 17.75 -2.11 -9.64
CA MET A 171 16.68 -1.64 -8.77
C MET A 171 16.40 -2.62 -7.63
N HIS A 172 15.75 -2.13 -6.60
CA HIS A 172 14.96 -2.91 -5.64
C HIS A 172 13.65 -2.17 -5.34
N GLY A 173 12.69 -2.85 -4.77
CA GLY A 173 11.41 -2.26 -4.35
C GLY A 173 11.55 -1.36 -3.12
N VAL A 174 10.56 -0.47 -2.94
CA VAL A 174 10.52 0.43 -1.77
C VAL A 174 10.48 -0.37 -0.47
N ALA A 175 9.63 -1.39 -0.39
CA ALA A 175 9.46 -2.26 0.78
C ALA A 175 9.99 -3.67 0.48
N PHE A 176 11.31 -3.80 0.31
CA PHE A 176 11.96 -5.01 -0.19
C PHE A 176 11.85 -6.25 0.72
N ASP A 177 11.38 -6.10 1.95
CA ASP A 177 11.06 -7.21 2.88
C ASP A 177 9.54 -7.44 3.07
N ALA A 178 8.67 -6.70 2.35
CA ALA A 178 7.22 -6.88 2.45
C ALA A 178 6.75 -8.18 1.78
N ASP A 179 5.71 -8.79 2.33
CA ASP A 179 5.01 -9.90 1.69
C ASP A 179 4.09 -9.41 0.57
N ILE A 180 3.88 -10.22 -0.46
CA ILE A 180 3.02 -9.90 -1.60
C ILE A 180 1.84 -10.87 -1.65
N LEU A 181 0.60 -10.37 -1.73
CA LEU A 181 -0.56 -11.12 -2.17
C LEU A 181 -1.00 -10.61 -3.54
N PHE A 182 -0.73 -11.37 -4.60
CA PHE A 182 -1.01 -10.95 -5.98
C PHE A 182 -2.30 -11.57 -6.52
N VAL A 183 -3.14 -10.75 -7.15
CA VAL A 183 -4.32 -11.22 -7.89
C VAL A 183 -4.25 -10.75 -9.34
N ALA A 184 -4.10 -11.72 -10.27
CA ALA A 184 -4.05 -11.43 -11.69
C ALA A 184 -5.45 -11.17 -12.25
N ILE A 185 -5.64 -10.02 -12.88
CA ILE A 185 -6.89 -9.65 -13.55
C ILE A 185 -6.65 -9.34 -15.02
N GLN A 186 -7.67 -9.52 -15.85
CA GLN A 186 -7.57 -9.12 -17.25
C GLN A 186 -7.81 -7.61 -17.36
N LEU A 187 -6.76 -6.86 -17.62
CA LEU A 187 -6.85 -5.45 -17.96
C LEU A 187 -7.16 -5.31 -19.46
N ALA A 188 -8.02 -4.36 -19.81
CA ALA A 188 -8.24 -3.97 -21.19
C ALA A 188 -7.03 -3.21 -21.73
N GLU A 189 -6.79 -3.28 -23.04
CA GLU A 189 -5.84 -2.37 -23.68
C GLU A 189 -6.36 -0.93 -23.53
N PRO A 190 -5.46 0.07 -23.34
CA PRO A 190 -5.88 1.47 -23.26
C PRO A 190 -6.70 1.89 -24.47
N ASP A 191 -7.79 2.60 -24.23
CA ASP A 191 -8.62 3.17 -25.30
C ASP A 191 -7.82 4.31 -25.96
N PRO A 192 -7.54 4.24 -27.29
CA PRO A 192 -6.82 5.28 -27.98
C PRO A 192 -7.55 6.63 -28.01
N ASP A 193 -8.86 6.63 -27.88
CA ASP A 193 -9.71 7.84 -27.91
C ASP A 193 -9.99 8.37 -26.49
N TYR A 194 -9.59 7.62 -25.44
CA TYR A 194 -9.82 7.95 -24.03
C TYR A 194 -11.29 8.25 -23.71
N ASP A 195 -12.20 7.47 -24.26
CA ASP A 195 -13.64 7.66 -23.99
C ASP A 195 -13.97 7.41 -22.51
N PRO A 196 -14.62 8.37 -21.81
CA PRO A 196 -15.10 8.13 -20.46
C PRO A 196 -16.07 6.97 -20.37
N VAL A 197 -15.98 6.17 -19.32
CA VAL A 197 -16.95 5.10 -19.08
C VAL A 197 -18.35 5.67 -18.90
N ASP A 198 -19.32 5.13 -19.64
CA ASP A 198 -20.71 5.56 -19.52
C ASP A 198 -21.37 4.95 -18.26
N LEU A 199 -21.74 5.78 -17.29
CA LEU A 199 -22.45 5.38 -16.07
C LEU A 199 -23.97 5.70 -16.11
N GLY A 200 -24.49 6.10 -17.29
CA GLY A 200 -25.88 6.49 -17.49
C GLY A 200 -26.16 7.95 -17.16
N ASP A 201 -27.44 8.33 -17.23
CA ASP A 201 -27.92 9.70 -17.01
C ASP A 201 -28.49 9.85 -15.60
N ASP A 202 -27.96 10.78 -14.80
CA ASP A 202 -28.56 11.20 -13.53
C ASP A 202 -29.56 12.34 -13.79
N ASP A 203 -30.82 12.16 -13.37
CA ASP A 203 -31.89 13.16 -13.53
C ASP A 203 -31.81 14.30 -12.49
N GLY A 204 -30.77 14.32 -11.64
CA GLY A 204 -30.56 15.29 -10.57
C GLY A 204 -31.39 15.03 -9.32
N SER A 205 -32.18 13.97 -9.29
CA SER A 205 -32.89 13.49 -8.09
C SER A 205 -32.21 12.28 -7.45
N GLY A 206 -31.10 11.83 -8.03
CA GLY A 206 -30.37 10.62 -7.65
C GLY A 206 -30.90 9.36 -8.33
N ASN A 207 -31.72 9.50 -9.36
CA ASN A 207 -32.20 8.38 -10.16
C ASN A 207 -31.40 8.29 -11.46
N VAL A 208 -30.70 7.14 -11.67
CA VAL A 208 -29.87 6.91 -12.84
C VAL A 208 -30.66 6.09 -13.87
N THR A 209 -30.66 6.59 -15.12
CA THR A 209 -31.33 5.98 -16.26
C THR A 209 -30.35 5.74 -17.41
N ASN A 210 -30.74 4.95 -18.40
CA ASN A 210 -29.92 4.62 -19.59
C ASN A 210 -28.53 4.02 -19.29
N ALA A 211 -28.25 3.64 -18.03
CA ALA A 211 -26.97 3.06 -17.66
C ALA A 211 -26.81 1.64 -18.20
N PRO A 212 -25.59 1.26 -18.60
CA PRO A 212 -25.23 -0.13 -18.83
C PRO A 212 -25.43 -1.00 -17.58
N ASP A 213 -25.48 -2.32 -17.74
CA ASP A 213 -25.51 -3.26 -16.61
C ASP A 213 -24.11 -3.47 -16.02
N PHE A 214 -23.85 -2.86 -14.89
CA PHE A 214 -22.60 -2.99 -14.13
C PHE A 214 -22.56 -4.18 -13.16
N THR A 215 -23.63 -4.96 -13.03
CA THR A 215 -23.74 -6.05 -12.05
C THR A 215 -22.55 -7.02 -12.11
N GLY A 216 -22.06 -7.33 -13.30
CA GLY A 216 -20.91 -8.23 -13.50
C GLY A 216 -19.61 -7.64 -12.97
N ILE A 217 -19.34 -6.38 -13.30
CA ILE A 217 -18.13 -5.65 -12.91
C ILE A 217 -18.15 -5.35 -11.41
N ASP A 218 -19.27 -4.91 -10.86
CA ASP A 218 -19.43 -4.63 -9.43
C ASP A 218 -19.24 -5.90 -8.58
N ASN A 219 -19.80 -7.04 -9.00
CA ASN A 219 -19.56 -8.32 -8.35
C ASN A 219 -18.09 -8.75 -8.44
N PHE A 220 -17.42 -8.45 -9.56
CA PHE A 220 -16.01 -8.77 -9.75
C PHE A 220 -15.13 -7.98 -8.77
N PHE A 221 -15.27 -6.67 -8.70
CA PHE A 221 -14.52 -5.84 -7.75
C PHE A 221 -14.84 -6.16 -6.29
N LYS A 222 -16.11 -6.42 -5.97
CA LYS A 222 -16.51 -6.88 -4.63
C LYS A 222 -15.74 -8.14 -4.25
N GLN A 223 -15.72 -9.16 -5.10
CA GLN A 223 -15.00 -10.41 -4.82
C GLN A 223 -13.48 -10.20 -4.74
N LEU A 224 -12.94 -9.32 -5.55
CA LEU A 224 -11.53 -8.97 -5.55
C LEU A 224 -11.11 -8.34 -4.20
N PHE A 225 -11.83 -7.34 -3.73
CA PHE A 225 -11.52 -6.68 -2.46
C PHE A 225 -11.86 -7.56 -1.25
N GLU A 226 -12.89 -8.41 -1.33
CA GLU A 226 -13.19 -9.43 -0.32
C GLU A 226 -12.01 -10.40 -0.10
N ILE A 227 -11.23 -10.74 -1.15
CA ILE A 227 -10.00 -11.54 -1.00
C ILE A 227 -9.01 -10.82 -0.08
N TYR A 228 -8.74 -9.54 -0.32
CA TYR A 228 -7.78 -8.79 0.49
C TYR A 228 -8.25 -8.60 1.93
N ASN A 229 -9.52 -8.28 2.12
CA ASN A 229 -10.11 -8.13 3.45
C ASN A 229 -10.14 -9.48 4.23
N ASP A 230 -10.47 -10.59 3.57
CA ASP A 230 -10.50 -11.94 4.17
C ASP A 230 -9.10 -12.42 4.61
N TYR A 231 -8.04 -11.97 3.95
CA TYR A 231 -6.66 -12.31 4.28
C TYR A 231 -5.95 -11.23 5.11
N ASN A 232 -6.67 -10.20 5.57
CA ASN A 232 -6.16 -9.09 6.36
C ASN A 232 -4.92 -8.45 5.69
N VAL A 233 -5.06 -8.12 4.41
CA VAL A 233 -4.00 -7.41 3.68
C VAL A 233 -3.97 -5.96 4.13
N ASP A 234 -2.80 -5.48 4.51
CA ASP A 234 -2.63 -4.13 5.07
C ASP A 234 -2.84 -3.02 4.04
N ILE A 235 -2.29 -3.22 2.82
CA ILE A 235 -2.25 -2.22 1.76
C ILE A 235 -2.55 -2.90 0.44
N VAL A 236 -3.43 -2.32 -0.39
CA VAL A 236 -3.75 -2.83 -1.74
C VAL A 236 -3.36 -1.80 -2.79
N ASN A 237 -2.43 -2.18 -3.66
CA ASN A 237 -2.00 -1.41 -4.82
C ASN A 237 -2.88 -1.70 -6.03
N ASN A 238 -3.47 -0.66 -6.59
CA ASN A 238 -4.31 -0.71 -7.79
C ASN A 238 -3.73 0.21 -8.87
N SER A 239 -2.90 -0.37 -9.74
CA SER A 239 -2.25 0.34 -10.85
C SER A 239 -3.08 0.25 -12.14
N TYR A 240 -4.39 0.42 -12.04
CA TYR A 240 -5.37 0.39 -13.12
C TYR A 240 -6.55 1.31 -12.79
N GLY A 241 -7.36 1.64 -13.80
CA GLY A 241 -8.53 2.49 -13.63
C GLY A 241 -9.48 2.41 -14.80
N TYR A 242 -10.46 3.30 -14.82
CA TYR A 242 -11.34 3.57 -15.94
C TYR A 242 -11.08 4.97 -16.45
N SER A 243 -11.04 5.14 -17.76
CA SER A 243 -11.04 6.46 -18.42
C SER A 243 -12.22 7.31 -17.95
N GLY A 244 -12.03 8.61 -17.92
CA GLY A 244 -13.03 9.57 -17.47
C GLY A 244 -12.65 10.22 -16.14
N ASN A 245 -12.81 11.53 -16.12
CA ASN A 245 -12.47 12.37 -14.98
C ASN A 245 -13.55 12.24 -13.90
N ILE A 246 -13.17 12.10 -12.64
CA ILE A 246 -14.15 11.93 -11.54
C ILE A 246 -15.22 13.04 -11.48
N ILE A 247 -14.90 14.26 -11.90
CA ILE A 247 -15.86 15.37 -11.91
C ILE A 247 -16.93 15.27 -13.00
N ASP A 248 -16.77 14.37 -13.96
CA ASP A 248 -17.76 14.11 -15.00
C ASP A 248 -18.89 13.20 -14.51
N TYR A 249 -18.77 12.68 -13.27
CA TYR A 249 -19.74 11.78 -12.66
C TYR A 249 -20.39 12.38 -11.41
N THR A 250 -21.58 11.84 -11.10
CA THR A 250 -22.30 12.16 -9.85
C THR A 250 -22.18 11.01 -8.85
N GLU A 251 -22.41 11.31 -7.56
CA GLU A 251 -22.48 10.31 -6.51
C GLU A 251 -23.52 9.21 -6.85
N ALA A 252 -24.67 9.60 -7.41
CA ALA A 252 -25.73 8.67 -7.79
C ALA A 252 -25.27 7.68 -8.86
N GLN A 253 -24.57 8.16 -9.89
CA GLN A 253 -24.02 7.29 -10.95
C GLN A 253 -22.99 6.31 -10.41
N VAL A 254 -22.06 6.77 -9.57
CA VAL A 254 -21.03 5.91 -8.97
C VAL A 254 -21.65 4.86 -8.04
N ARG A 255 -22.62 5.25 -7.20
CA ARG A 255 -23.34 4.32 -6.32
C ARG A 255 -24.22 3.34 -7.08
N TYR A 256 -24.75 3.74 -8.23
CA TYR A 256 -25.50 2.85 -9.11
C TYR A 256 -24.60 1.79 -9.73
N ALA A 257 -23.43 2.19 -10.24
CA ALA A 257 -22.51 1.30 -10.95
C ALA A 257 -21.77 0.34 -9.99
N PHE A 258 -21.37 0.79 -8.81
CA PHE A 258 -20.44 0.09 -7.91
C PHE A 258 -20.93 -0.08 -6.46
N PRO A 259 -22.20 -0.43 -6.20
CA PRO A 259 -22.74 -0.46 -4.84
C PRO A 259 -22.04 -1.45 -3.92
N LYS A 260 -21.70 -2.64 -4.40
CA LYS A 260 -21.04 -3.69 -3.61
C LYS A 260 -19.54 -3.47 -3.48
N THR A 261 -18.91 -2.90 -4.52
CA THR A 261 -17.52 -2.46 -4.50
C THR A 261 -17.31 -1.42 -3.40
N ILE A 262 -18.23 -0.44 -3.33
CA ILE A 262 -18.21 0.60 -2.29
C ILE A 262 -18.41 -0.01 -0.90
N GLU A 263 -19.38 -0.92 -0.73
CA GLU A 263 -19.64 -1.61 0.54
C GLU A 263 -18.38 -2.34 1.03
N GLU A 264 -17.70 -3.07 0.13
CA GLU A 264 -16.49 -3.81 0.47
C GLU A 264 -15.31 -2.91 0.79
N MET A 265 -15.09 -1.85 0.00
CA MET A 265 -14.04 -0.88 0.26
C MET A 265 -14.27 -0.05 1.53
N ALA A 266 -15.52 0.28 1.85
CA ALA A 266 -15.85 1.09 3.01
C ALA A 266 -15.57 0.37 4.33
N GLN A 267 -15.55 -0.98 4.33
CA GLN A 267 -15.27 -1.81 5.49
C GLN A 267 -16.07 -1.35 6.72
N ILE A 268 -17.40 -1.20 6.53
CA ILE A 268 -18.30 -0.70 7.57
C ILE A 268 -18.27 -1.62 8.78
N GLY A 269 -17.96 -1.05 9.96
CA GLY A 269 -17.85 -1.80 11.21
C GLY A 269 -16.46 -2.37 11.50
N VAL A 270 -15.51 -2.24 10.59
CA VAL A 270 -14.09 -2.47 10.85
C VAL A 270 -13.52 -1.21 11.51
N PRO A 271 -12.75 -1.33 12.61
CA PRO A 271 -12.07 -0.19 13.22
C PRO A 271 -11.12 0.50 12.24
N ASP A 272 -11.01 1.82 12.30
CA ASP A 272 -10.10 2.59 11.44
C ASP A 272 -8.62 2.15 11.55
N SER A 273 -8.26 1.54 12.67
CA SER A 273 -6.93 0.96 12.90
C SER A 273 -6.66 -0.36 12.16
N GLU A 274 -7.70 -1.00 11.64
CA GLU A 274 -7.63 -2.35 11.04
C GLU A 274 -8.09 -2.36 9.57
N LYS A 275 -8.43 -1.19 9.00
CA LYS A 275 -8.88 -1.08 7.62
C LYS A 275 -7.75 -1.33 6.63
N THR A 276 -8.04 -2.04 5.56
CA THR A 276 -7.16 -2.12 4.39
C THR A 276 -7.02 -0.76 3.73
N ILE A 277 -5.80 -0.34 3.42
CA ILE A 277 -5.51 0.91 2.71
C ILE A 277 -5.49 0.63 1.20
N TYR A 278 -6.32 1.34 0.43
CA TYR A 278 -6.37 1.23 -1.03
C TYR A 278 -5.58 2.36 -1.68
N VAL A 279 -4.55 2.00 -2.44
CA VAL A 279 -3.69 2.94 -3.18
C VAL A 279 -3.98 2.82 -4.67
N TRP A 280 -4.27 3.95 -5.32
CA TRP A 280 -4.70 4.00 -6.70
C TRP A 280 -3.79 4.88 -7.55
N ALA A 281 -3.41 4.40 -8.72
CA ALA A 281 -2.85 5.26 -9.77
C ALA A 281 -3.88 6.32 -10.19
N ALA A 282 -3.50 7.62 -10.15
CA ALA A 282 -4.45 8.71 -10.43
C ALA A 282 -4.96 8.75 -11.87
N GLY A 283 -4.28 8.07 -12.78
CA GLY A 283 -4.57 8.03 -14.21
C GLY A 283 -3.53 8.75 -15.06
N ASN A 284 -3.55 8.47 -16.36
CA ASN A 284 -2.59 8.98 -17.34
C ASN A 284 -3.27 9.89 -18.40
N ALA A 285 -4.35 10.55 -18.02
CA ALA A 285 -5.15 11.41 -18.90
C ALA A 285 -4.36 12.56 -19.54
N GLY A 286 -3.24 13.01 -18.91
CA GLY A 286 -2.33 14.00 -19.49
C GLY A 286 -1.69 13.57 -20.80
N GLY A 287 -1.52 12.26 -21.03
CA GLY A 287 -1.07 11.70 -22.30
C GLY A 287 -2.02 11.95 -23.47
N TYR A 288 -3.26 12.35 -23.19
CA TYR A 288 -4.30 12.66 -24.17
C TYR A 288 -4.68 14.16 -24.19
N ALA A 289 -3.81 15.01 -23.63
CA ALA A 289 -4.05 16.46 -23.54
C ALA A 289 -4.18 17.12 -24.93
N ASP A 290 -3.49 16.62 -25.94
CA ASP A 290 -3.58 17.07 -27.33
C ASP A 290 -4.95 16.73 -27.99
N GLN A 291 -5.68 15.77 -27.45
CA GLN A 291 -7.04 15.42 -27.82
C GLN A 291 -8.09 16.25 -27.05
N GLY A 292 -7.66 17.12 -26.14
CA GLY A 292 -8.53 17.97 -25.31
C GLY A 292 -9.08 17.29 -24.07
N VAL A 293 -8.53 16.15 -23.68
CA VAL A 293 -8.91 15.43 -22.48
C VAL A 293 -8.55 16.25 -21.23
N ASN A 294 -9.48 16.36 -20.29
CA ASN A 294 -9.24 17.01 -19.00
C ASN A 294 -8.48 16.07 -18.07
N TYR A 295 -7.30 16.47 -17.64
CA TYR A 295 -6.44 15.72 -16.72
C TYR A 295 -6.20 16.45 -15.39
N SER A 296 -7.02 17.48 -15.09
CA SER A 296 -6.87 18.30 -13.87
C SER A 296 -7.33 17.59 -12.60
N HIS A 297 -7.91 16.40 -12.71
CA HIS A 297 -8.43 15.61 -11.59
C HIS A 297 -8.11 14.11 -11.83
N PRO A 298 -8.18 13.26 -10.82
CA PRO A 298 -8.02 11.82 -11.02
C PRO A 298 -9.14 11.21 -11.88
N GLU A 299 -8.84 10.05 -12.43
CA GLU A 299 -9.83 9.19 -13.10
C GLU A 299 -10.87 8.64 -12.10
N LEU A 300 -11.86 7.92 -12.61
CA LEU A 300 -13.04 7.49 -11.86
C LEU A 300 -12.70 6.73 -10.55
N LEU A 301 -11.92 5.64 -10.61
CA LEU A 301 -11.64 4.83 -9.41
C LEU A 301 -10.75 5.55 -8.39
N PRO A 302 -9.59 6.14 -8.77
CA PRO A 302 -8.78 6.92 -7.83
C PRO A 302 -9.49 8.16 -7.28
N GLY A 303 -10.43 8.72 -8.04
CA GLY A 303 -11.24 9.88 -7.63
C GLY A 303 -12.45 9.53 -6.77
N MET A 304 -12.82 8.26 -6.65
CA MET A 304 -14.10 7.81 -6.08
C MET A 304 -14.34 8.35 -4.65
N ALA A 305 -13.30 8.51 -3.83
CA ALA A 305 -13.43 9.05 -2.48
C ALA A 305 -13.92 10.52 -2.44
N HIS A 306 -13.88 11.25 -3.57
CA HIS A 306 -14.50 12.58 -3.68
C HIS A 306 -16.03 12.51 -3.57
N LEU A 307 -16.63 11.49 -4.17
CA LEU A 307 -18.07 11.28 -4.22
C LEU A 307 -18.60 10.34 -3.13
N ILE A 308 -17.73 9.48 -2.59
CA ILE A 308 -18.07 8.40 -1.65
C ILE A 308 -17.32 8.61 -0.33
N PRO A 309 -17.91 9.34 0.63
CA PRO A 309 -17.23 9.65 1.90
C PRO A 309 -16.85 8.43 2.74
N GLU A 310 -17.54 7.31 2.58
CA GLU A 310 -17.33 6.08 3.36
C GLU A 310 -15.96 5.43 3.13
N ILE A 311 -15.30 5.72 2.02
CA ILE A 311 -13.95 5.20 1.70
C ILE A 311 -12.84 6.22 1.96
N GLN A 312 -13.16 7.41 2.46
CA GLN A 312 -12.16 8.41 2.81
C GLN A 312 -11.30 7.95 4.00
N GLY A 313 -10.05 8.46 4.03
CA GLY A 313 -9.08 8.14 5.08
C GLY A 313 -8.26 6.87 4.83
N HIS A 314 -8.72 5.96 3.97
CA HIS A 314 -7.99 4.74 3.59
C HIS A 314 -8.04 4.43 2.07
N SER A 315 -8.50 5.36 1.25
CA SER A 315 -8.39 5.33 -0.22
C SER A 315 -7.58 6.54 -0.69
N ILE A 316 -6.49 6.29 -1.43
CA ILE A 316 -5.45 7.27 -1.76
C ILE A 316 -5.24 7.29 -3.27
N ALA A 317 -5.29 8.49 -3.88
CA ALA A 317 -4.88 8.70 -5.26
C ALA A 317 -3.39 9.08 -5.33
N VAL A 318 -2.68 8.59 -6.35
CA VAL A 318 -1.24 8.86 -6.51
C VAL A 318 -0.95 9.44 -7.88
N VAL A 319 -0.40 10.64 -7.90
CA VAL A 319 0.09 11.31 -9.11
C VAL A 319 1.58 11.06 -9.32
N SER A 320 2.03 11.13 -10.57
CA SER A 320 3.41 10.82 -10.95
C SER A 320 4.26 12.07 -11.07
N ILE A 321 5.45 12.06 -10.48
CA ILE A 321 6.53 13.01 -10.79
C ILE A 321 7.62 12.34 -11.63
N ASP A 322 8.38 13.16 -12.36
CA ASP A 322 9.57 12.76 -13.11
C ASP A 322 10.88 12.95 -12.31
N GLU A 323 12.02 12.61 -12.91
CA GLU A 323 13.35 12.77 -12.30
C GLU A 323 13.69 14.24 -11.98
N GLY A 324 13.05 15.21 -12.65
CA GLY A 324 13.18 16.64 -12.35
C GLY A 324 12.44 17.08 -11.09
N GLY A 325 11.62 16.19 -10.52
CA GLY A 325 10.80 16.46 -9.35
C GLY A 325 9.52 17.22 -9.67
N GLU A 326 9.17 17.36 -10.97
CA GLU A 326 7.96 18.00 -11.42
C GLU A 326 6.90 16.95 -11.81
N ILE A 327 5.64 17.36 -11.88
CA ILE A 327 4.54 16.50 -12.29
C ILE A 327 4.79 15.97 -13.71
N SER A 328 4.75 14.65 -13.89
CA SER A 328 4.89 14.04 -15.22
C SER A 328 3.79 14.53 -16.16
N ASP A 329 4.14 14.81 -17.42
CA ASP A 329 3.22 15.37 -18.42
C ASP A 329 1.97 14.49 -18.59
N PHE A 330 2.15 13.17 -18.58
CA PHE A 330 1.07 12.20 -18.75
C PHE A 330 0.15 12.07 -17.51
N SER A 331 0.61 12.48 -16.32
CA SER A 331 -0.13 12.24 -15.08
C SER A 331 -1.41 13.05 -15.02
N SER A 332 -2.51 12.44 -14.62
CA SER A 332 -3.64 13.17 -14.04
C SER A 332 -3.18 13.94 -12.80
N ARG A 333 -3.90 15.00 -12.43
CA ARG A 333 -3.60 15.85 -11.27
C ARG A 333 -4.49 15.49 -10.08
N CYS A 334 -4.11 15.92 -8.88
CA CYS A 334 -4.91 15.66 -7.68
C CYS A 334 -6.28 16.37 -7.67
N GLY A 335 -6.37 17.61 -8.18
CA GLY A 335 -7.61 18.35 -8.35
C GLY A 335 -8.55 18.29 -7.13
N VAL A 336 -9.73 17.74 -7.31
CA VAL A 336 -10.73 17.56 -6.23
C VAL A 336 -10.32 16.53 -5.18
N ALA A 337 -9.37 15.67 -5.49
CA ALA A 337 -8.81 14.66 -4.59
C ALA A 337 -7.66 15.20 -3.71
N GLN A 338 -7.35 16.48 -3.75
CA GLN A 338 -6.18 17.10 -3.11
C GLN A 338 -5.99 16.73 -1.62
N ASP A 339 -7.04 16.36 -0.91
CA ASP A 339 -6.97 16.02 0.52
C ASP A 339 -6.66 14.54 0.78
N TYR A 340 -6.78 13.68 -0.24
CA TYR A 340 -6.45 12.24 -0.17
C TYR A 340 -5.56 11.78 -1.35
N CYS A 341 -4.81 12.71 -1.92
CA CYS A 341 -3.89 12.49 -3.04
C CYS A 341 -2.46 12.86 -2.61
N ILE A 342 -1.48 12.15 -3.18
CA ILE A 342 -0.05 12.36 -2.91
C ILE A 342 0.75 12.16 -4.21
N ALA A 343 1.90 12.83 -4.30
CA ALA A 343 2.84 12.64 -5.40
C ALA A 343 3.91 11.60 -5.06
N ALA A 344 4.32 10.83 -6.05
CA ALA A 344 5.41 9.88 -5.96
C ALA A 344 6.11 9.70 -7.31
N PRO A 345 7.35 9.15 -7.36
CA PRO A 345 8.07 8.87 -8.60
C PRO A 345 7.29 7.90 -9.51
N GLY A 346 7.13 8.24 -10.78
CA GLY A 346 6.47 7.39 -11.77
C GLY A 346 6.88 7.71 -13.21
N GLY A 347 7.72 8.74 -13.39
CA GLY A 347 8.38 9.06 -14.67
C GLY A 347 9.80 8.48 -14.72
N ARG A 348 10.12 7.73 -15.75
CA ARG A 348 11.44 7.09 -15.96
C ARG A 348 11.90 6.21 -14.78
N VAL A 349 10.99 5.39 -14.29
CA VAL A 349 11.25 4.46 -13.17
C VAL A 349 11.80 3.14 -13.71
N THR A 350 12.88 2.63 -13.12
CA THR A 350 13.42 1.30 -13.43
C THR A 350 12.55 0.22 -12.78
N ALA A 351 12.15 -0.80 -13.54
CA ALA A 351 11.29 -1.88 -13.08
C ALA A 351 11.65 -3.23 -13.71
N ALA A 352 11.28 -4.30 -13.04
CA ALA A 352 11.47 -5.68 -13.52
C ALA A 352 10.65 -5.96 -14.77
N TYR A 353 11.29 -6.36 -15.85
CA TYR A 353 10.67 -6.56 -17.16
C TYR A 353 10.83 -8.01 -17.63
N PRO A 354 9.86 -8.88 -17.35
CA PRO A 354 9.95 -10.28 -17.76
C PRO A 354 9.90 -10.41 -19.29
N THR A 355 10.78 -11.24 -19.82
CA THR A 355 10.85 -11.59 -21.25
C THR A 355 10.74 -13.07 -21.45
N SER A 356 10.46 -13.49 -22.68
CA SER A 356 10.58 -14.88 -23.08
C SER A 356 11.68 -15.05 -24.14
N SER A 357 12.19 -16.26 -24.29
CA SER A 357 13.18 -16.57 -25.34
C SER A 357 12.68 -16.33 -26.76
N THR A 358 11.38 -16.08 -26.95
CA THR A 358 10.74 -15.80 -28.22
C THR A 358 10.47 -14.30 -28.42
N ASP A 359 10.68 -13.48 -27.39
CA ASP A 359 10.52 -12.03 -27.52
C ASP A 359 11.67 -11.43 -28.30
N THR A 360 11.35 -10.71 -29.38
CA THR A 360 12.31 -10.13 -30.30
C THR A 360 12.37 -8.60 -30.22
N GLY A 361 11.81 -7.98 -29.19
CA GLY A 361 11.79 -6.53 -29.02
C GLY A 361 10.95 -6.05 -27.85
N ILE A 362 10.96 -4.75 -27.66
CA ILE A 362 10.14 -4.03 -26.69
C ILE A 362 8.74 -3.87 -27.29
N TYR A 363 7.74 -4.32 -26.56
CA TYR A 363 6.34 -4.34 -27.05
C TYR A 363 5.45 -3.32 -26.34
N GLU A 364 5.98 -2.65 -25.30
CA GLU A 364 5.24 -1.62 -24.58
C GLU A 364 5.53 -0.25 -25.23
N SER A 365 4.48 0.47 -25.61
CA SER A 365 4.62 1.77 -26.28
C SER A 365 5.18 2.87 -25.37
N ASN A 366 5.14 2.67 -24.08
CA ASN A 366 5.65 3.56 -23.04
C ASN A 366 7.11 3.32 -22.67
N ILE A 367 7.77 2.32 -23.28
CA ILE A 367 9.18 2.01 -23.06
C ILE A 367 9.96 2.34 -24.34
N ALA A 368 10.91 3.27 -24.25
CA ALA A 368 11.79 3.59 -25.36
C ALA A 368 12.83 2.48 -25.57
N SER A 369 13.35 2.34 -26.80
CA SER A 369 14.32 1.28 -27.15
C SER A 369 15.63 1.37 -26.37
N ASP A 370 16.01 2.56 -25.97
CA ASP A 370 17.26 2.88 -25.22
C ASP A 370 17.06 2.77 -23.70
N ASP A 371 15.81 2.60 -23.25
CA ASP A 371 15.45 2.40 -21.84
C ASP A 371 15.32 0.92 -21.47
N TYR A 372 15.70 0.01 -22.37
CA TYR A 372 15.71 -1.41 -22.13
C TYR A 372 17.09 -1.88 -21.66
N ASN A 373 17.17 -2.34 -20.43
CA ASN A 373 18.40 -2.87 -19.86
C ASN A 373 18.58 -4.34 -20.16
N ASP A 374 19.85 -4.76 -20.29
CA ASP A 374 20.20 -6.16 -20.51
C ASP A 374 19.64 -7.06 -19.40
N CYS A 375 19.31 -8.29 -19.78
CA CYS A 375 18.85 -9.28 -18.82
C CYS A 375 20.00 -9.77 -17.94
N VAL A 376 19.86 -9.68 -16.65
CA VAL A 376 20.83 -10.21 -15.66
C VAL A 376 20.92 -11.73 -15.74
N VAL A 377 19.76 -12.38 -15.84
CA VAL A 377 19.61 -13.81 -16.13
C VAL A 377 18.51 -13.97 -17.17
N SER A 378 18.46 -15.15 -17.82
CA SER A 378 17.42 -15.43 -18.81
C SER A 378 16.03 -15.15 -18.24
N ASN A 379 15.23 -14.34 -18.95
CA ASN A 379 13.89 -13.87 -18.60
C ASN A 379 13.78 -12.83 -17.47
N SER A 380 14.88 -12.44 -16.83
CA SER A 380 14.91 -11.38 -15.83
C SER A 380 15.62 -10.17 -16.37
N CYS A 381 14.88 -9.35 -17.11
CA CYS A 381 15.35 -8.10 -17.67
C CYS A 381 14.76 -6.92 -16.90
N PHE A 382 15.22 -5.72 -17.21
CA PHE A 382 14.75 -4.50 -16.61
C PHE A 382 14.42 -3.48 -17.70
N ALA A 383 13.51 -2.58 -17.40
CA ALA A 383 13.17 -1.49 -18.32
C ALA A 383 12.87 -0.22 -17.53
N VAL A 384 13.19 0.93 -18.14
CA VAL A 384 12.77 2.24 -17.66
C VAL A 384 11.39 2.54 -18.22
N THR A 385 10.43 2.82 -17.33
CA THR A 385 9.02 2.95 -17.68
C THR A 385 8.39 4.22 -17.12
N ASN A 386 7.19 4.56 -17.60
CA ASN A 386 6.46 5.77 -17.23
C ASN A 386 5.00 5.41 -16.95
N GLY A 387 4.41 6.02 -15.91
CA GLY A 387 3.00 5.87 -15.59
C GLY A 387 2.69 6.16 -14.13
N THR A 388 1.49 6.67 -13.84
CA THR A 388 0.97 6.70 -12.46
C THR A 388 0.85 5.30 -11.88
N SER A 389 0.80 4.27 -12.73
CA SER A 389 0.89 2.84 -12.37
C SER A 389 2.17 2.49 -11.62
N PHE A 390 3.26 3.25 -11.83
CA PHE A 390 4.53 3.06 -11.13
C PHE A 390 4.70 4.00 -9.95
N ALA A 391 3.97 5.12 -9.90
CA ALA A 391 3.91 5.99 -8.73
C ALA A 391 3.12 5.36 -7.56
N ALA A 392 2.02 4.68 -7.85
CA ALA A 392 1.20 3.99 -6.84
C ALA A 392 2.00 2.97 -6.01
N PRO A 393 2.82 2.07 -6.59
CA PRO A 393 3.61 1.12 -5.81
C PRO A 393 4.72 1.76 -4.97
N PHE A 394 5.24 2.96 -5.33
CA PHE A 394 6.10 3.73 -4.41
C PHE A 394 5.36 4.12 -3.13
N VAL A 395 4.10 4.52 -3.24
CA VAL A 395 3.28 4.87 -2.08
C VAL A 395 2.89 3.61 -1.31
N SER A 396 2.54 2.52 -1.98
CA SER A 396 2.19 1.25 -1.32
C SER A 396 3.37 0.69 -0.52
N GLY A 397 4.57 0.68 -1.10
CA GLY A 397 5.80 0.32 -0.39
C GLY A 397 6.13 1.30 0.74
N GLY A 398 5.94 2.61 0.51
CA GLY A 398 6.15 3.63 1.54
C GLY A 398 5.22 3.46 2.74
N LEU A 399 3.96 3.15 2.51
CA LEU A 399 3.00 2.83 3.58
C LEU A 399 3.40 1.56 4.34
N ALA A 400 3.90 0.52 3.64
CA ALA A 400 4.40 -0.70 4.28
C ALA A 400 5.59 -0.42 5.21
N ILE A 401 6.51 0.46 4.80
CA ILE A 401 7.62 0.92 5.64
C ILE A 401 7.12 1.67 6.88
N ILE A 402 6.16 2.60 6.73
CA ILE A 402 5.59 3.35 7.84
C ILE A 402 4.83 2.40 8.78
N ALA A 403 4.07 1.46 8.24
CA ALA A 403 3.32 0.46 9.02
C ALA A 403 4.26 -0.43 9.85
N GLU A 404 5.35 -0.95 9.28
CA GLU A 404 6.36 -1.69 10.02
C GLU A 404 7.00 -0.84 11.12
N HIS A 405 7.40 0.40 10.79
CA HIS A 405 8.06 1.30 11.74
C HIS A 405 7.23 1.56 13.00
N PHE A 406 5.91 1.62 12.84
CA PHE A 406 4.96 1.85 13.93
C PHE A 406 4.09 0.62 14.25
N GLU A 407 4.56 -0.59 13.95
CA GLU A 407 3.81 -1.83 14.11
C GLU A 407 3.09 -1.91 15.48
N GLY A 408 1.77 -2.08 15.44
CA GLY A 408 0.90 -2.15 16.61
C GLY A 408 0.78 -0.85 17.44
N GLN A 409 1.28 0.28 16.94
CA GLN A 409 1.28 1.57 17.63
C GLN A 409 0.42 2.61 16.89
N LEU A 410 0.36 2.55 15.57
CA LEU A 410 -0.53 3.34 14.72
C LEU A 410 -1.45 2.40 13.94
N GLY A 411 -2.70 2.79 13.78
CA GLY A 411 -3.65 2.11 12.93
C GLY A 411 -3.57 2.56 11.48
N SER A 412 -4.27 1.88 10.58
CA SER A 412 -4.20 2.11 9.14
C SER A 412 -4.49 3.57 8.75
N VAL A 413 -5.55 4.17 9.27
CA VAL A 413 -5.89 5.57 8.99
C VAL A 413 -4.86 6.53 9.59
N GLU A 414 -4.29 6.22 10.76
CA GLU A 414 -3.23 7.03 11.39
C GLU A 414 -1.92 6.97 10.58
N ILE A 415 -1.59 5.83 10.00
CA ILE A 415 -0.45 5.64 9.08
C ILE A 415 -0.61 6.52 7.84
N VAL A 416 -1.81 6.53 7.22
CA VAL A 416 -2.14 7.39 6.08
C VAL A 416 -2.02 8.88 6.46
N ASN A 417 -2.60 9.27 7.59
CA ASN A 417 -2.53 10.64 8.09
C ASN A 417 -1.09 11.08 8.36
N ARG A 418 -0.26 10.19 8.91
CA ARG A 418 1.16 10.46 9.13
C ARG A 418 1.89 10.66 7.82
N MET A 419 1.71 9.78 6.84
CA MET A 419 2.28 9.94 5.50
C MET A 419 1.94 11.31 4.90
N PHE A 420 0.68 11.73 4.95
CA PHE A 420 0.22 13.02 4.43
C PHE A 420 0.78 14.21 5.22
N ALA A 421 0.82 14.11 6.55
CA ALA A 421 1.33 15.19 7.40
C ALA A 421 2.82 15.45 7.15
N THR A 422 3.59 14.38 6.92
CA THR A 422 5.05 14.41 6.76
C THR A 422 5.54 14.53 5.32
N ALA A 423 4.65 14.42 4.33
CA ALA A 423 4.99 14.61 2.93
C ALA A 423 5.72 15.95 2.69
N ASN A 424 6.68 15.96 1.78
CA ASN A 424 7.41 17.16 1.40
C ASN A 424 6.51 18.14 0.66
N LYS A 425 6.27 19.30 1.27
CA LYS A 425 5.40 20.37 0.75
C LYS A 425 6.20 21.58 0.25
N ASN A 426 7.50 21.45 0.04
CA ASN A 426 8.36 22.55 -0.38
C ASN A 426 8.35 22.74 -1.91
N GLY A 427 8.64 23.95 -2.37
CA GLY A 427 8.77 24.27 -3.78
C GLY A 427 7.46 24.06 -4.54
N VAL A 428 7.49 23.30 -5.62
CA VAL A 428 6.34 23.02 -6.48
C VAL A 428 5.25 22.21 -5.76
N TYR A 429 5.62 21.41 -4.76
CA TYR A 429 4.71 20.55 -4.01
C TYR A 429 3.73 21.30 -3.09
N GLN A 430 3.82 22.64 -3.02
CA GLN A 430 2.83 23.47 -2.33
C GLN A 430 1.49 23.54 -3.07
N ASP A 431 1.49 23.29 -4.39
CA ASP A 431 0.26 23.30 -5.16
C ASP A 431 -0.52 22.00 -4.97
N LYS A 432 -1.44 22.04 -4.03
CA LYS A 432 -2.28 20.89 -3.68
C LYS A 432 -3.18 20.43 -4.85
N THR A 433 -3.52 21.30 -5.76
CA THR A 433 -4.35 20.91 -6.92
C THR A 433 -3.59 20.02 -7.90
N ILE A 434 -2.26 20.09 -7.87
CA ILE A 434 -1.38 19.25 -8.69
C ILE A 434 -0.86 18.06 -7.88
N TYR A 435 -0.26 18.33 -6.69
CA TYR A 435 0.54 17.36 -5.93
C TYR A 435 -0.15 16.82 -4.66
N GLY A 436 -1.40 17.22 -4.40
CA GLY A 436 -2.15 16.79 -3.22
C GLY A 436 -1.49 17.18 -1.90
N GLN A 437 -1.16 16.20 -1.09
CA GLN A 437 -0.51 16.41 0.19
C GLN A 437 1.01 16.63 0.10
N GLY A 438 1.57 16.62 -1.11
CA GLY A 438 3.00 16.80 -1.39
C GLY A 438 3.67 15.54 -1.93
N LEU A 439 5.01 15.51 -1.92
CA LEU A 439 5.79 14.32 -2.31
C LEU A 439 6.00 13.42 -1.09
N LEU A 440 5.82 12.11 -1.25
CA LEU A 440 6.15 11.09 -0.25
C LEU A 440 7.56 11.31 0.30
N ASP A 441 7.71 11.32 1.64
CA ASP A 441 8.99 11.51 2.33
C ASP A 441 9.12 10.52 3.50
N LEU A 442 9.89 9.46 3.28
CA LEU A 442 10.06 8.39 4.26
C LEU A 442 11.01 8.77 5.41
N ASP A 443 11.91 9.75 5.18
CA ASP A 443 12.72 10.28 6.29
C ASP A 443 11.84 10.99 7.32
N ALA A 444 11.01 11.93 6.85
CA ALA A 444 10.08 12.66 7.70
C ALA A 444 9.00 11.75 8.32
N ALA A 445 8.50 10.75 7.56
CA ALA A 445 7.46 9.86 8.05
C ALA A 445 7.94 8.94 9.18
N THR A 446 9.20 8.53 9.19
CA THR A 446 9.78 7.63 10.19
C THR A 446 10.61 8.35 11.26
N ALA A 447 10.74 9.68 11.21
CA ALA A 447 11.37 10.51 12.23
C ALA A 447 10.33 11.18 13.14
N PRO A 448 10.68 11.51 14.40
CA PRO A 448 9.79 12.32 15.25
C PRO A 448 9.51 13.69 14.65
N VAL A 449 8.25 14.10 14.65
CA VAL A 449 7.79 15.39 14.12
C VAL A 449 7.62 16.40 15.26
N GLY A 450 8.20 17.58 15.11
CA GLY A 450 8.00 18.71 16.03
C GLY A 450 8.49 18.45 17.45
N THR A 451 7.72 18.93 18.44
CA THR A 451 8.08 18.83 19.86
C THR A 451 7.71 17.46 20.42
N VAL A 452 8.66 16.81 21.06
CA VAL A 452 8.43 15.51 21.70
C VAL A 452 7.93 15.67 23.14
N SER A 453 6.98 14.81 23.54
CA SER A 453 6.43 14.75 24.90
C SER A 453 6.56 13.35 25.47
N ALA A 454 6.81 13.24 26.79
CA ALA A 454 6.74 11.96 27.48
C ALA A 454 5.59 11.97 28.48
N LEU A 455 4.95 10.81 28.64
CA LEU A 455 3.94 10.63 29.65
C LEU A 455 4.61 10.54 31.03
N MET A 456 4.34 11.49 31.89
CA MET A 456 4.80 11.45 33.30
C MET A 456 3.59 11.34 34.23
N SER A 457 3.59 10.31 35.06
CA SER A 457 2.66 10.24 36.19
C SER A 457 3.37 10.73 37.46
N GLN A 458 2.80 11.72 38.11
CA GLN A 458 3.32 12.21 39.41
C GLN A 458 2.89 11.32 40.60
N SER A 459 2.01 10.35 40.35
CA SER A 459 1.61 9.34 41.33
C SER A 459 1.09 8.09 40.63
N LEU A 460 1.22 6.93 41.29
CA LEU A 460 0.69 5.64 40.81
C LEU A 460 -0.83 5.63 40.57
N SER A 461 -1.55 6.67 40.96
CA SER A 461 -3.01 6.81 40.87
C SER A 461 -3.49 8.16 40.34
N GLY A 462 -2.58 9.03 39.86
CA GLY A 462 -2.93 10.35 39.33
C GLY A 462 -3.14 10.35 37.81
N PRO A 463 -3.83 11.38 37.26
CA PRO A 463 -3.95 11.51 35.82
C PRO A 463 -2.59 11.68 35.16
N VAL A 464 -2.41 11.01 34.04
CA VAL A 464 -1.20 11.15 33.22
C VAL A 464 -1.27 12.49 32.51
N THR A 465 -0.29 13.34 32.71
CA THR A 465 -0.14 14.61 31.97
C THR A 465 1.08 14.56 31.08
N PRO A 466 0.94 14.97 29.80
CA PRO A 466 2.10 15.08 28.91
C PRO A 466 3.10 16.12 29.48
N ALA A 467 4.35 15.77 29.53
CA ALA A 467 5.43 16.71 29.84
C ALA A 467 6.20 17.04 28.56
N ILE A 468 6.25 18.31 28.21
CA ILE A 468 7.01 18.81 27.05
C ILE A 468 8.49 18.92 27.47
N PHE A 469 9.36 18.18 26.79
CA PHE A 469 10.81 18.27 26.97
C PHE A 469 11.44 19.07 25.84
N THR A 470 11.90 20.26 26.11
CA THR A 470 12.76 21.03 25.19
C THR A 470 14.24 20.65 25.32
N SER A 471 14.69 20.18 26.45
CA SER A 471 15.95 19.46 26.74
C SER A 471 15.99 19.05 28.20
N ILE A 472 16.54 17.88 28.52
CA ILE A 472 16.95 17.54 29.89
C ILE A 472 18.47 17.79 29.97
N GLN A 473 18.88 18.89 30.60
CA GLN A 473 20.26 19.08 31.02
C GLN A 473 20.40 18.57 32.46
N LEU A 474 21.13 17.49 32.65
CA LEU A 474 21.56 17.03 33.95
C LEU A 474 22.77 17.89 34.36
N THR A 475 22.49 18.92 35.17
CA THR A 475 23.50 19.93 35.54
C THR A 475 24.37 19.57 36.76
N SER A 476 24.23 18.38 37.34
CA SER A 476 25.01 17.97 38.52
C SER A 476 25.80 16.69 38.29
N PRO A 477 27.15 16.74 38.40
CA PRO A 477 27.99 15.55 38.32
C PRO A 477 27.74 14.52 39.45
N SER A 478 27.11 14.93 40.54
CA SER A 478 26.86 14.08 41.72
C SER A 478 25.79 13.01 41.52
N PHE A 479 24.98 13.11 40.44
CA PHE A 479 23.96 12.13 40.11
C PHE A 479 24.31 11.31 38.86
N GLY A 480 25.40 11.65 38.14
CA GLY A 480 25.74 11.12 36.83
C GLY A 480 25.80 9.59 36.77
N ASP A 481 26.60 8.99 37.63
CA ASP A 481 26.88 7.55 37.55
C ASP A 481 25.71 6.70 38.02
N ALA A 482 24.93 7.12 39.03
CA ALA A 482 23.79 6.38 39.51
C ALA A 482 22.60 6.44 38.51
N ILE A 483 22.40 7.59 37.87
CA ILE A 483 21.35 7.76 36.85
C ILE A 483 21.80 7.08 35.54
N THR A 484 23.03 7.25 35.12
CA THR A 484 23.54 6.59 33.90
C THR A 484 23.52 5.07 34.05
N ASN A 485 23.94 4.52 35.20
CA ASN A 485 23.93 3.08 35.43
C ASN A 485 22.52 2.55 35.73
N GLY A 486 21.61 3.34 36.31
CA GLY A 486 20.24 2.96 36.60
C GLY A 486 19.29 3.03 35.40
N LEU A 487 19.59 3.87 34.42
CA LEU A 487 18.81 4.11 33.23
C LEU A 487 19.42 3.48 31.96
N SER A 488 20.63 2.97 32.03
CA SER A 488 21.36 2.43 30.87
C SER A 488 20.68 1.23 30.18
N ASN A 489 19.67 0.64 30.82
CA ASN A 489 18.87 -0.46 30.28
C ASN A 489 17.35 -0.15 30.25
N GLN A 490 16.97 1.11 30.38
CA GLN A 490 15.56 1.51 30.34
C GLN A 490 15.31 2.36 29.10
N SER A 491 14.41 1.89 28.24
CA SER A 491 13.93 2.69 27.10
C SER A 491 12.82 3.64 27.55
N VAL A 492 12.88 4.88 27.09
CA VAL A 492 11.83 5.89 27.32
C VAL A 492 10.97 5.98 26.07
N ILE A 493 9.64 5.86 26.25
CA ILE A 493 8.67 6.14 25.18
C ILE A 493 8.33 7.63 25.25
N PHE A 494 8.42 8.30 24.13
CA PHE A 494 7.97 9.67 23.94
C PHE A 494 7.07 9.75 22.70
N PHE A 495 6.23 10.77 22.67
CA PHE A 495 5.29 10.99 21.57
C PHE A 495 5.70 12.27 20.85
N ASP A 496 5.59 12.29 19.54
CA ASP A 496 5.77 13.47 18.72
C ASP A 496 4.49 14.32 18.62
N GLU A 497 4.50 15.42 17.85
CA GLU A 497 3.31 16.27 17.66
C GLU A 497 2.16 15.62 16.88
N LEU A 498 2.43 14.48 16.24
CA LEU A 498 1.42 13.65 15.56
C LEU A 498 0.97 12.46 16.43
N ASP A 499 1.24 12.52 17.74
CA ASP A 499 0.92 11.46 18.71
C ASP A 499 1.54 10.09 18.42
N ALA A 500 2.52 10.03 17.53
CA ALA A 500 3.24 8.79 17.24
C ALA A 500 4.27 8.48 18.33
N PRO A 501 4.30 7.24 18.84
CA PRO A 501 5.25 6.85 19.89
C PRO A 501 6.61 6.49 19.31
N PHE A 502 7.65 6.99 19.92
CA PHE A 502 9.04 6.67 19.64
C PHE A 502 9.75 6.16 20.88
N ARG A 503 10.72 5.29 20.69
CA ARG A 503 11.52 4.73 21.78
C ARG A 503 12.98 5.20 21.64
N ARG A 504 13.56 5.69 22.75
CA ARG A 504 15.00 5.84 22.89
C ARG A 504 15.52 4.87 23.94
N PRO A 505 16.63 4.13 23.65
CA PRO A 505 17.31 3.30 24.62
C PRO A 505 17.93 4.11 25.74
#